data_dad9525871aa264bba7c805c8ea9e706
#
_entry.id   dad9525871aa264bba7c805c8ea9e706
#
_cell.length_a   1.000
_cell.length_b   1.000
_cell.length_c   1.000
_cell.angle_alpha   90.00
_cell.angle_beta   90.00
_cell.angle_gamma   90.00
#
_symmetry.space_group_name_H-M   'P 1'
#
loop_
_entity.id
_entity.type
_entity.pdbx_description
1 polymer ?
#
loop_
_entity_poly.entity_id
_entity_poly.type
_entity_poly.pdbx_seq_one_letter_code
_entity_poly.pdbx_strand_id
1 'polypeptide(L)'
;MRPLTPLAALAALAALATVTACGGSPAADTATGGDGGPKGAKGTVTVRIPDPGNSGVLALGKKDGSLDEALAAVGAKVAWTGSAGPFAPAAQAMNADQLDIATGSITSGITSLSQSPGFAFFTATDPDPVGEGILVREGSDIASVKDLVGRKVAVNKGGTGEYLLLKALAGAGIPADEVERVYLRPDQTAAVFNAGQVDAWAVWSTYAVAEIGSGKARFLADGTAIGSDNYSLNAVRSKFAEEHPEIVKALYAYLHENSAKERKDPAAYLNVFTDAGPTAVNGKAKEVQIAFTAKAGTVDPIGPEDVKRFETVARFYADQKVTPNKVDIAAHLLDVEKLS
;
A
#
# COMPACT_ATOMS: atom_id res chain seq x y z
N MET A 1 0.54 -60.84 -2.40
CA MET A 1 1.83 -61.40 -1.98
C MET A 1 2.72 -60.24 -1.52
N ARG A 2 3.11 -60.34 -0.30
CA ARG A 2 4.06 -59.50 0.44
C ARG A 2 5.46 -59.54 -0.19
N PRO A 3 6.50 -58.72 0.19
CA PRO A 3 6.74 -58.27 1.57
C PRO A 3 7.14 -56.81 1.79
N LEU A 4 7.01 -56.43 3.06
CA LEU A 4 7.61 -55.34 3.83
C LEU A 4 9.12 -55.59 4.10
N THR A 5 9.90 -54.51 4.32
CA THR A 5 10.96 -54.44 5.35
C THR A 5 11.79 -53.13 5.26
N PRO A 6 12.67 -52.74 6.24
CA PRO A 6 12.27 -52.01 7.44
C PRO A 6 13.11 -50.73 7.70
N LEU A 7 12.77 -50.05 8.81
CA LEU A 7 13.48 -48.95 9.49
C LEU A 7 15.01 -49.15 9.65
N ALA A 8 15.73 -48.04 9.57
CA ALA A 8 16.98 -47.85 10.29
C ALA A 8 17.01 -46.44 10.93
N ALA A 9 16.96 -46.43 12.24
CA ALA A 9 17.24 -45.30 13.11
C ALA A 9 18.76 -45.18 13.30
N LEU A 10 19.29 -43.97 13.21
CA LEU A 10 20.65 -43.68 13.74
C LEU A 10 20.58 -42.44 14.61
N ALA A 11 20.85 -42.67 15.89
CA ALA A 11 21.15 -41.64 16.89
C ALA A 11 22.63 -41.27 16.79
N ALA A 12 22.95 -39.99 16.94
CA ALA A 12 24.31 -39.51 17.20
C ALA A 12 24.32 -38.32 18.13
N LEU A 13 24.79 -38.59 19.25
CA LEU A 13 25.51 -37.94 20.36
C LEU A 13 25.76 -36.43 20.30
N ALA A 14 25.44 -35.85 21.45
CA ALA A 14 25.88 -34.56 21.96
C ALA A 14 27.37 -34.56 22.30
N ALA A 15 28.05 -33.42 22.02
CA ALA A 15 29.32 -33.11 22.63
C ALA A 15 29.24 -31.72 23.24
N LEU A 16 29.19 -31.66 24.58
CA LEU A 16 29.49 -30.48 25.39
C LEU A 16 30.98 -30.20 25.36
N ALA A 17 31.38 -29.00 25.06
CA ALA A 17 32.72 -28.49 25.39
C ALA A 17 32.58 -27.29 26.33
N THR A 18 32.91 -27.50 27.59
CA THR A 18 33.12 -26.49 28.61
C THR A 18 34.54 -25.91 28.45
N VAL A 19 34.66 -24.58 28.37
CA VAL A 19 35.93 -23.91 28.55
C VAL A 19 35.79 -22.97 29.75
N THR A 20 36.49 -23.33 30.81
CA THR A 20 36.74 -22.53 31.99
C THR A 20 37.98 -21.67 31.74
N ALA A 21 37.91 -20.37 32.00
CA ALA A 21 39.10 -19.55 32.18
C ALA A 21 38.89 -18.53 33.30
N CYS A 22 39.76 -18.64 34.27
CA CYS A 22 39.92 -17.77 35.42
C CYS A 22 40.43 -16.37 35.07
N GLY A 23 39.92 -15.31 35.69
CA GLY A 23 40.60 -14.70 36.85
C GLY A 23 41.35 -13.42 36.46
N GLY A 24 40.98 -12.31 37.10
CA GLY A 24 41.79 -11.09 37.14
C GLY A 24 41.00 -9.80 37.34
N SER A 25 40.66 -9.48 38.59
CA SER A 25 40.38 -8.07 38.95
C SER A 25 41.70 -7.35 39.25
N PRO A 26 41.80 -6.07 38.92
CA PRO A 26 42.32 -5.14 39.94
C PRO A 26 41.46 -3.87 40.12
N ALA A 27 41.32 -3.58 41.39
CA ALA A 27 41.29 -2.32 42.09
C ALA A 27 40.61 -1.06 41.50
N ALA A 28 39.74 -0.52 42.34
CA ALA A 28 39.16 0.79 42.29
C ALA A 28 40.23 1.91 42.29
N ASP A 29 40.02 2.91 41.42
CA ASP A 29 40.49 4.26 41.64
C ASP A 29 39.33 5.25 41.54
N THR A 30 39.07 5.89 42.65
CA THR A 30 38.16 7.01 42.81
C THR A 30 38.78 8.27 42.22
N ALA A 31 38.19 8.83 41.17
CA ALA A 31 38.43 10.21 40.80
C ALA A 31 37.08 10.93 40.59
N THR A 32 36.90 11.89 41.45
CA THR A 32 35.80 12.88 41.50
C THR A 32 35.90 13.86 40.35
N GLY A 33 34.70 14.21 39.78
CA GLY A 33 34.43 15.55 39.27
C GLY A 33 34.56 15.76 37.78
N GLY A 34 33.43 16.07 37.13
CA GLY A 34 33.38 16.62 35.79
C GLY A 34 32.04 16.38 35.11
N ASP A 35 31.05 17.13 35.56
CA ASP A 35 29.77 17.29 34.85
C ASP A 35 30.05 17.92 33.47
N GLY A 36 29.64 17.27 32.39
CA GLY A 36 29.79 17.79 31.02
C GLY A 36 30.00 16.73 29.95
N GLY A 37 29.37 15.55 30.09
CA GLY A 37 29.30 14.60 28.97
C GLY A 37 28.44 15.13 27.86
N PRO A 38 28.84 14.99 26.56
CA PRO A 38 27.98 15.38 25.45
C PRO A 38 26.70 14.56 25.54
N LYS A 39 25.52 15.25 25.43
CA LYS A 39 24.22 14.60 25.26
C LYS A 39 24.38 13.52 24.21
N GLY A 40 24.13 12.27 24.57
CA GLY A 40 24.35 11.12 23.74
C GLY A 40 23.78 11.34 22.37
N ALA A 41 24.55 11.09 21.32
CA ALA A 41 24.09 11.08 19.95
C ALA A 41 22.90 10.11 19.89
N LYS A 42 21.71 10.61 19.63
CA LYS A 42 20.53 9.75 19.34
C LYS A 42 20.97 8.82 18.22
N GLY A 43 20.88 7.51 18.43
CA GLY A 43 21.20 6.54 17.38
C GLY A 43 20.34 6.80 16.15
N THR A 44 20.86 6.51 14.95
CA THR A 44 20.10 6.64 13.70
C THR A 44 18.86 5.76 13.73
N VAL A 45 17.69 6.36 13.59
CA VAL A 45 16.39 5.65 13.55
C VAL A 45 16.23 4.97 12.20
N THR A 46 15.78 3.73 12.22
CA THR A 46 15.49 3.00 10.97
C THR A 46 14.01 3.11 10.66
N VAL A 47 13.67 3.61 9.47
CA VAL A 47 12.29 3.68 8.93
C VAL A 47 12.09 2.52 7.97
N ARG A 48 11.18 1.62 8.29
CA ARG A 48 10.88 0.43 7.49
C ARG A 48 9.76 0.76 6.51
N ILE A 49 10.08 0.72 5.21
CA ILE A 49 9.19 1.05 4.10
C ILE A 49 9.19 -0.11 3.10
N PRO A 50 8.06 -0.50 2.49
CA PRO A 50 8.04 -1.51 1.43
C PRO A 50 8.89 -1.07 0.23
N ASP A 51 9.60 -2.02 -0.39
CA ASP A 51 10.32 -1.75 -1.64
C ASP A 51 9.34 -1.24 -2.70
N PRO A 52 9.54 -0.04 -3.25
CA PRO A 52 8.58 0.59 -4.17
C PRO A 52 8.58 -0.04 -5.56
N GLY A 53 9.52 -0.94 -5.87
CA GLY A 53 9.68 -1.51 -7.21
C GLY A 53 10.32 -0.54 -8.18
N ASN A 54 9.74 -0.41 -9.38
CA ASN A 54 10.38 0.23 -10.53
C ASN A 54 9.78 1.60 -10.92
N SER A 55 8.86 2.14 -10.11
CA SER A 55 8.15 3.38 -10.46
C SER A 55 7.73 4.18 -9.22
N GLY A 56 7.56 5.49 -9.41
CA GLY A 56 7.03 6.42 -8.42
C GLY A 56 8.10 7.13 -7.58
N VAL A 57 7.64 8.07 -6.75
CA VAL A 57 8.47 8.95 -5.93
C VAL A 57 9.49 8.19 -5.08
N LEU A 58 9.04 7.13 -4.39
CA LEU A 58 9.94 6.35 -3.54
C LEU A 58 10.98 5.55 -4.33
N ALA A 59 10.62 5.08 -5.54
CA ALA A 59 11.56 4.37 -6.40
C ALA A 59 12.68 5.30 -6.90
N LEU A 60 12.32 6.51 -7.33
CA LEU A 60 13.31 7.50 -7.75
C LEU A 60 14.21 7.91 -6.57
N GLY A 61 13.62 8.22 -5.41
CA GLY A 61 14.37 8.59 -4.22
C GLY A 61 15.28 7.49 -3.68
N LYS A 62 14.90 6.22 -3.86
CA LYS A 62 15.76 5.07 -3.58
C LYS A 62 16.95 4.99 -4.54
N LYS A 63 16.72 5.30 -5.82
CA LYS A 63 17.77 5.22 -6.85
C LYS A 63 18.81 6.33 -6.74
N ASP A 64 18.35 7.56 -6.54
CA ASP A 64 19.20 8.74 -6.53
C ASP A 64 19.71 9.13 -5.13
N GLY A 65 19.19 8.45 -4.08
CA GLY A 65 19.57 8.68 -2.68
C GLY A 65 18.89 9.88 -2.03
N SER A 66 18.04 10.62 -2.75
CA SER A 66 17.42 11.85 -2.23
C SER A 66 16.50 11.60 -1.03
N LEU A 67 15.83 10.45 -0.95
CA LEU A 67 15.04 10.08 0.23
C LEU A 67 15.91 9.81 1.45
N ASP A 68 17.02 9.09 1.27
CA ASP A 68 17.97 8.83 2.37
C ASP A 68 18.60 10.13 2.87
N GLU A 69 18.94 11.06 1.97
CA GLU A 69 19.47 12.38 2.33
C GLU A 69 18.44 13.19 3.12
N ALA A 70 17.18 13.24 2.68
CA ALA A 70 16.10 13.95 3.38
C ALA A 70 15.87 13.39 4.78
N LEU A 71 15.89 12.07 4.96
CA LEU A 71 15.69 11.43 6.26
C LEU A 71 16.93 11.49 7.14
N ALA A 72 18.14 11.48 6.58
CA ALA A 72 19.37 11.64 7.33
C ALA A 72 19.44 13.01 8.03
N ALA A 73 18.84 14.05 7.45
CA ALA A 73 18.75 15.38 8.06
C ALA A 73 18.00 15.40 9.41
N VAL A 74 17.12 14.40 9.65
CA VAL A 74 16.39 14.21 10.91
C VAL A 74 16.88 12.98 11.70
N GLY A 75 18.06 12.45 11.38
CA GLY A 75 18.67 11.33 12.08
C GLY A 75 18.08 9.97 11.76
N ALA A 76 17.45 9.81 10.60
CA ALA A 76 16.86 8.55 10.17
C ALA A 76 17.51 7.99 8.90
N LYS A 77 17.25 6.71 8.63
CA LYS A 77 17.63 5.99 7.40
C LYS A 77 16.53 5.04 6.99
N VAL A 78 16.42 4.78 5.68
CA VAL A 78 15.43 3.82 5.16
C VAL A 78 15.94 2.38 5.25
N ALA A 79 15.04 1.47 5.63
CA ALA A 79 15.18 0.04 5.42
C ALA A 79 14.04 -0.45 4.52
N TRP A 80 14.39 -0.86 3.32
CA TRP A 80 13.43 -1.44 2.38
C TRP A 80 13.04 -2.84 2.82
N THR A 81 11.74 -3.07 3.08
CA THR A 81 11.23 -4.29 3.71
C THR A 81 10.12 -4.92 2.87
N GLY A 82 10.38 -6.09 2.32
CA GLY A 82 9.43 -6.75 1.42
C GLY A 82 9.23 -5.99 0.11
N SER A 83 8.03 -6.04 -0.44
CA SER A 83 7.65 -5.31 -1.66
C SER A 83 6.33 -4.57 -1.48
N ALA A 84 6.14 -3.47 -2.19
CA ALA A 84 4.85 -2.79 -2.28
C ALA A 84 3.78 -3.76 -2.83
N GLY A 85 2.56 -3.64 -2.32
CA GLY A 85 1.46 -4.52 -2.68
C GLY A 85 0.15 -4.07 -2.04
N PRO A 86 -0.85 -4.96 -1.94
CA PRO A 86 -2.11 -4.67 -1.26
C PRO A 86 -1.89 -4.19 0.17
N PHE A 87 -2.69 -3.21 0.61
CA PHE A 87 -2.49 -2.57 1.92
C PHE A 87 -2.73 -3.50 3.12
N ALA A 88 -3.66 -4.45 3.04
CA ALA A 88 -4.01 -5.29 4.18
C ALA A 88 -2.82 -6.08 4.78
N PRO A 89 -1.93 -6.72 4.01
CA PRO A 89 -0.69 -7.30 4.55
C PRO A 89 0.25 -6.27 5.18
N ALA A 90 0.36 -5.07 4.61
CA ALA A 90 1.17 -4.01 5.18
C ALA A 90 0.61 -3.51 6.53
N ALA A 91 -0.72 -3.35 6.64
CA ALA A 91 -1.39 -3.03 7.89
C ALA A 91 -1.13 -4.10 8.97
N GLN A 92 -1.16 -5.38 8.61
CA GLN A 92 -0.79 -6.47 9.53
C GLN A 92 0.67 -6.39 9.97
N ALA A 93 1.58 -6.07 9.04
CA ALA A 93 3.00 -5.89 9.36
C ALA A 93 3.25 -4.68 10.29
N MET A 94 2.51 -3.57 10.12
CA MET A 94 2.54 -2.44 11.06
C MET A 94 2.07 -2.84 12.45
N ASN A 95 0.94 -3.58 12.55
CA ASN A 95 0.42 -4.07 13.82
C ASN A 95 1.39 -5.05 14.51
N ALA A 96 2.19 -5.78 13.74
CA ALA A 96 3.22 -6.70 14.23
C ALA A 96 4.59 -6.03 14.49
N ASP A 97 4.68 -4.69 14.41
CA ASP A 97 5.92 -3.93 14.56
C ASP A 97 7.02 -4.33 13.55
N GLN A 98 6.62 -4.69 12.32
CA GLN A 98 7.55 -5.09 11.26
C GLN A 98 7.67 -4.06 10.14
N LEU A 99 6.77 -3.08 10.08
CA LEU A 99 6.70 -2.05 9.08
C LEU A 99 6.31 -0.71 9.73
N ASP A 100 6.85 0.40 9.25
CA ASP A 100 6.55 1.72 9.81
C ASP A 100 5.69 2.57 8.88
N ILE A 101 5.88 2.47 7.56
CA ILE A 101 5.19 3.26 6.55
C ILE A 101 4.61 2.33 5.49
N ALA A 102 3.42 2.62 5.01
CA ALA A 102 2.85 1.96 3.84
C ALA A 102 1.90 2.90 3.07
N THR A 103 1.77 2.65 1.78
CA THR A 103 0.77 3.32 0.93
C THR A 103 -0.45 2.42 0.79
N GLY A 104 -1.64 2.99 0.91
CA GLY A 104 -2.91 2.31 0.76
C GLY A 104 -3.93 3.19 0.05
N SER A 105 -5.20 2.88 0.27
CA SER A 105 -6.33 3.69 -0.17
C SER A 105 -7.36 3.80 0.96
N ILE A 106 -8.29 4.76 0.86
CA ILE A 106 -9.38 4.89 1.85
C ILE A 106 -10.06 3.54 2.09
N THR A 107 -10.44 2.86 1.03
CA THR A 107 -11.21 1.62 1.09
C THR A 107 -10.47 0.50 1.80
N SER A 108 -9.24 0.21 1.40
CA SER A 108 -8.38 -0.80 2.04
C SER A 108 -7.99 -0.40 3.46
N GLY A 109 -7.82 0.90 3.70
CA GLY A 109 -7.55 1.46 5.02
C GLY A 109 -8.69 1.24 6.00
N ILE A 110 -9.91 1.60 5.64
CA ILE A 110 -11.11 1.41 6.48
C ILE A 110 -11.28 -0.07 6.83
N THR A 111 -11.14 -0.97 5.86
CA THR A 111 -11.26 -2.41 6.13
C THR A 111 -10.17 -2.89 7.09
N SER A 112 -8.93 -2.42 6.93
CA SER A 112 -7.83 -2.80 7.82
C SER A 112 -8.02 -2.24 9.23
N LEU A 113 -8.49 -0.99 9.37
CA LEU A 113 -8.80 -0.38 10.67
C LEU A 113 -9.92 -1.13 11.40
N SER A 114 -10.90 -1.68 10.69
CA SER A 114 -11.98 -2.47 11.30
C SER A 114 -11.49 -3.77 11.97
N GLN A 115 -10.28 -4.22 11.62
CA GLN A 115 -9.68 -5.46 12.12
C GLN A 115 -8.56 -5.20 13.12
N SER A 116 -7.76 -4.14 12.92
CA SER A 116 -6.52 -3.95 13.67
C SER A 116 -5.98 -2.52 13.52
N PRO A 117 -6.22 -1.63 14.47
CA PRO A 117 -6.00 -0.19 14.31
C PRO A 117 -4.63 0.31 14.79
N GLY A 118 -3.53 -0.41 14.54
CA GLY A 118 -2.16 -0.03 14.98
C GLY A 118 -1.46 0.99 14.10
N PHE A 119 -2.19 1.71 13.24
CA PHE A 119 -1.66 2.73 12.34
C PHE A 119 -2.62 3.92 12.20
N ALA A 120 -2.08 5.03 11.72
CA ALA A 120 -2.84 6.21 11.34
C ALA A 120 -2.44 6.67 9.94
N PHE A 121 -3.33 7.40 9.27
CA PHE A 121 -3.03 8.06 8.01
C PHE A 121 -2.49 9.45 8.26
N PHE A 122 -1.45 9.85 7.53
CA PHE A 122 -0.82 11.16 7.70
C PHE A 122 -0.81 12.01 6.42
N THR A 123 -1.20 11.42 5.28
CA THR A 123 -1.38 12.15 4.01
C THR A 123 -2.57 11.60 3.25
N ALA A 124 -3.11 12.43 2.35
CA ALA A 124 -4.07 12.06 1.32
C ALA A 124 -3.55 12.52 -0.05
N THR A 125 -4.02 11.91 -1.12
CA THR A 125 -3.92 12.47 -2.47
C THR A 125 -5.31 12.82 -2.95
N ASP A 126 -5.45 13.87 -3.76
CA ASP A 126 -6.73 14.12 -4.41
C ASP A 126 -7.18 12.90 -5.21
N PRO A 127 -8.48 12.63 -5.29
CA PRO A 127 -8.99 11.51 -6.06
C PRO A 127 -8.45 11.52 -7.49
N ASP A 128 -7.88 10.40 -7.93
CA ASP A 128 -7.57 10.14 -9.33
C ASP A 128 -8.56 9.09 -9.87
N PRO A 129 -9.80 9.49 -10.18
CA PRO A 129 -10.83 8.55 -10.57
C PRO A 129 -10.61 7.96 -11.96
N VAL A 130 -9.70 8.52 -12.78
CA VAL A 130 -9.43 8.01 -14.13
C VAL A 130 -8.54 6.77 -14.14
N GLY A 131 -7.80 6.55 -13.07
CA GLY A 131 -6.90 5.40 -12.90
C GLY A 131 -7.57 4.14 -12.36
N GLU A 132 -8.85 4.19 -11.97
CA GLU A 132 -9.58 3.06 -11.39
C GLU A 132 -10.96 2.88 -12.04
N GLY A 133 -11.54 1.69 -11.96
CA GLY A 133 -12.87 1.42 -12.55
C GLY A 133 -13.16 -0.07 -12.70
N ILE A 134 -14.18 -0.34 -13.50
CA ILE A 134 -14.58 -1.70 -13.87
C ILE A 134 -14.15 -1.94 -15.31
N LEU A 135 -13.28 -2.94 -15.51
CA LEU A 135 -12.82 -3.38 -16.82
C LEU A 135 -13.71 -4.49 -17.37
N VAL A 136 -13.90 -4.46 -18.67
CA VAL A 136 -14.41 -5.58 -19.47
C VAL A 136 -13.41 -5.88 -20.59
N ARG A 137 -13.39 -7.12 -21.09
CA ARG A 137 -12.52 -7.47 -22.23
C ARG A 137 -12.92 -6.67 -23.46
N GLU A 138 -11.93 -6.36 -24.28
CA GLU A 138 -12.18 -5.79 -25.59
C GLU A 138 -13.09 -6.74 -26.41
N GLY A 139 -14.11 -6.20 -27.06
CA GLY A 139 -15.12 -6.99 -27.77
C GLY A 139 -16.19 -7.67 -26.89
N SER A 140 -16.20 -7.42 -25.57
CA SER A 140 -17.27 -7.90 -24.68
C SER A 140 -18.63 -7.28 -25.05
N ASP A 141 -19.70 -8.07 -24.93
CA ASP A 141 -21.10 -7.66 -25.06
C ASP A 141 -21.60 -6.77 -23.90
N ILE A 142 -20.85 -6.70 -22.82
CA ILE A 142 -21.16 -5.86 -21.65
C ILE A 142 -20.89 -4.39 -22.00
N ALA A 143 -21.93 -3.59 -22.14
CA ALA A 143 -21.86 -2.19 -22.54
C ALA A 143 -22.18 -1.20 -21.42
N SER A 144 -22.81 -1.66 -20.33
CA SER A 144 -23.21 -0.83 -19.19
C SER A 144 -23.13 -1.61 -17.86
N VAL A 145 -23.17 -0.90 -16.74
CA VAL A 145 -23.22 -1.51 -15.40
C VAL A 145 -24.44 -2.41 -15.24
N LYS A 146 -25.54 -2.15 -15.94
CA LYS A 146 -26.75 -2.98 -15.91
C LYS A 146 -26.53 -4.37 -16.52
N ASP A 147 -25.61 -4.50 -17.44
CA ASP A 147 -25.28 -5.78 -18.09
C ASP A 147 -24.43 -6.70 -17.18
N LEU A 148 -24.03 -6.21 -15.99
CA LEU A 148 -23.34 -7.01 -14.98
C LEU A 148 -24.28 -7.91 -14.18
N VAL A 149 -25.60 -7.74 -14.25
CA VAL A 149 -26.57 -8.61 -13.57
C VAL A 149 -26.39 -10.06 -14.04
N GLY A 150 -26.22 -10.97 -13.08
CA GLY A 150 -25.95 -12.39 -13.34
C GLY A 150 -24.53 -12.72 -13.81
N ARG A 151 -23.64 -11.71 -13.92
CA ARG A 151 -22.24 -11.89 -14.36
C ARG A 151 -21.30 -12.08 -13.18
N LYS A 152 -20.12 -12.61 -13.48
CA LYS A 152 -19.00 -12.78 -12.55
C LYS A 152 -18.05 -11.59 -12.62
N VAL A 153 -17.90 -10.89 -11.53
CA VAL A 153 -16.99 -9.75 -11.44
C VAL A 153 -15.89 -10.03 -10.43
N ALA A 154 -14.63 -10.01 -10.89
CA ALA A 154 -13.48 -10.13 -10.00
C ALA A 154 -13.28 -8.84 -9.19
N VAL A 155 -13.08 -8.99 -7.89
CA VAL A 155 -12.83 -7.90 -6.94
C VAL A 155 -11.83 -8.35 -5.87
N ASN A 156 -11.06 -7.42 -5.31
CA ASN A 156 -10.33 -7.66 -4.08
C ASN A 156 -11.24 -7.39 -2.88
N LYS A 157 -11.34 -8.36 -1.99
CA LYS A 157 -12.24 -8.30 -0.82
C LYS A 157 -11.90 -7.11 0.09
N GLY A 158 -12.89 -6.28 0.39
CA GLY A 158 -12.76 -5.12 1.28
C GLY A 158 -11.87 -3.99 0.76
N GLY A 159 -11.45 -4.03 -0.50
CA GLY A 159 -10.58 -3.02 -1.08
C GLY A 159 -11.25 -2.26 -2.23
N THR A 160 -10.42 -1.53 -2.97
CA THR A 160 -10.85 -0.63 -4.04
C THR A 160 -11.77 -1.28 -5.07
N GLY A 161 -11.43 -2.49 -5.55
CA GLY A 161 -12.26 -3.17 -6.56
C GLY A 161 -13.67 -3.50 -6.04
N GLU A 162 -13.82 -3.98 -4.81
CA GLU A 162 -15.14 -4.24 -4.25
C GLU A 162 -15.92 -2.95 -4.05
N TYR A 163 -15.26 -1.87 -3.59
CA TYR A 163 -15.89 -0.54 -3.48
C TYR A 163 -16.41 -0.04 -4.82
N LEU A 164 -15.59 -0.07 -5.86
CA LEU A 164 -15.96 0.40 -7.19
C LEU A 164 -17.17 -0.35 -7.74
N LEU A 165 -17.18 -1.67 -7.61
CA LEU A 165 -18.34 -2.47 -8.03
C LEU A 165 -19.59 -2.12 -7.24
N LEU A 166 -19.52 -2.13 -5.91
CA LEU A 166 -20.67 -1.84 -5.06
C LEU A 166 -21.21 -0.41 -5.29
N LYS A 167 -20.31 0.56 -5.47
CA LYS A 167 -20.68 1.96 -5.76
C LYS A 167 -21.36 2.09 -7.13
N ALA A 168 -20.84 1.41 -8.16
CA ALA A 168 -21.42 1.38 -9.49
C ALA A 168 -22.83 0.74 -9.49
N LEU A 169 -22.99 -0.40 -8.80
CA LEU A 169 -24.28 -1.07 -8.66
C LEU A 169 -25.29 -0.21 -7.91
N ALA A 170 -24.89 0.40 -6.79
CA ALA A 170 -25.75 1.30 -6.02
C ALA A 170 -26.20 2.51 -6.87
N GLY A 171 -25.29 3.11 -7.63
CA GLY A 171 -25.60 4.20 -8.57
C GLY A 171 -26.53 3.81 -9.70
N ALA A 172 -26.52 2.54 -10.12
CA ALA A 172 -27.42 1.99 -11.13
C ALA A 172 -28.75 1.45 -10.55
N GLY A 173 -28.92 1.46 -9.22
CA GLY A 173 -30.08 0.90 -8.52
C GLY A 173 -30.16 -0.62 -8.56
N ILE A 174 -29.00 -1.31 -8.66
CA ILE A 174 -28.89 -2.76 -8.76
C ILE A 174 -28.52 -3.32 -7.39
N PRO A 175 -29.26 -4.28 -6.82
CA PRO A 175 -28.88 -5.00 -5.61
C PRO A 175 -27.52 -5.70 -5.79
N ALA A 176 -26.67 -5.63 -4.74
CA ALA A 176 -25.31 -6.15 -4.80
C ALA A 176 -25.24 -7.69 -4.96
N ASP A 177 -26.29 -8.41 -4.61
CA ASP A 177 -26.43 -9.86 -4.73
C ASP A 177 -26.88 -10.32 -6.14
N GLU A 178 -27.26 -9.40 -7.01
CA GLU A 178 -27.53 -9.72 -8.43
C GLU A 178 -26.24 -9.89 -9.25
N VAL A 179 -25.07 -9.62 -8.68
CA VAL A 179 -23.76 -9.79 -9.31
C VAL A 179 -22.90 -10.75 -8.51
N GLU A 180 -22.35 -11.76 -9.15
CA GLU A 180 -21.44 -12.71 -8.50
C GLU A 180 -20.07 -12.06 -8.29
N ARG A 181 -19.71 -11.74 -7.05
CA ARG A 181 -18.38 -11.24 -6.70
C ARG A 181 -17.39 -12.38 -6.54
N VAL A 182 -16.37 -12.43 -7.40
CA VAL A 182 -15.30 -13.40 -7.34
C VAL A 182 -14.10 -12.75 -6.64
N TYR A 183 -13.85 -13.17 -5.41
CA TYR A 183 -12.78 -12.60 -4.60
C TYR A 183 -11.42 -13.15 -4.99
N LEU A 184 -10.60 -12.33 -5.62
CA LEU A 184 -9.25 -12.66 -6.07
C LEU A 184 -8.26 -11.57 -5.68
N ARG A 185 -7.00 -11.97 -5.52
CA ARG A 185 -5.91 -10.99 -5.42
C ARG A 185 -5.63 -10.39 -6.80
N PRO A 186 -5.35 -9.10 -6.91
CA PRO A 186 -5.14 -8.44 -8.20
C PRO A 186 -4.03 -9.07 -9.06
N ASP A 187 -2.95 -9.54 -8.42
CA ASP A 187 -1.83 -10.20 -9.08
C ASP A 187 -2.22 -11.55 -9.74
N GLN A 188 -3.29 -12.18 -9.28
CA GLN A 188 -3.83 -13.43 -9.83
C GLN A 188 -4.96 -13.20 -10.83
N THR A 189 -5.62 -12.04 -10.75
CA THR A 189 -6.86 -11.76 -11.48
C THR A 189 -6.65 -11.60 -12.98
N ALA A 190 -5.53 -11.01 -13.41
CA ALA A 190 -5.25 -10.77 -14.83
C ALA A 190 -5.35 -12.05 -15.68
N ALA A 191 -4.78 -13.16 -15.21
CA ALA A 191 -4.85 -14.44 -15.91
C ALA A 191 -6.28 -14.99 -15.99
N VAL A 192 -7.04 -14.92 -14.90
CA VAL A 192 -8.44 -15.37 -14.78
C VAL A 192 -9.36 -14.53 -15.68
N PHE A 193 -9.17 -13.21 -15.68
CA PHE A 193 -9.93 -12.25 -16.50
C PHE A 193 -9.65 -12.46 -18.00
N ASN A 194 -8.38 -12.54 -18.38
CA ASN A 194 -7.98 -12.76 -19.76
C ASN A 194 -8.43 -14.14 -20.32
N ALA A 195 -8.52 -15.16 -19.44
CA ALA A 195 -9.06 -16.48 -19.81
C ALA A 195 -10.60 -16.52 -19.90
N GLY A 196 -11.29 -15.43 -19.61
CA GLY A 196 -12.75 -15.38 -19.65
C GLY A 196 -13.48 -16.11 -18.52
N GLN A 197 -12.77 -16.41 -17.41
CA GLN A 197 -13.37 -17.09 -16.26
C GLN A 197 -14.18 -16.16 -15.36
N VAL A 198 -13.97 -14.85 -15.52
CA VAL A 198 -14.82 -13.77 -15.01
C VAL A 198 -15.18 -12.82 -16.14
N ASP A 199 -16.32 -12.18 -16.06
CA ASP A 199 -16.86 -11.32 -17.12
C ASP A 199 -16.29 -9.90 -17.06
N ALA A 200 -16.05 -9.40 -15.85
CA ALA A 200 -15.49 -8.08 -15.57
C ALA A 200 -14.50 -8.12 -14.42
N TRP A 201 -13.71 -7.06 -14.29
CA TRP A 201 -12.73 -6.89 -13.23
C TRP A 201 -12.75 -5.46 -12.72
N ALA A 202 -13.14 -5.27 -11.46
CA ALA A 202 -13.03 -3.97 -10.81
C ALA A 202 -11.65 -3.80 -10.18
N VAL A 203 -10.90 -2.78 -10.61
CA VAL A 203 -9.46 -2.68 -10.37
C VAL A 203 -8.97 -1.23 -10.47
N TRP A 204 -7.71 -1.02 -10.09
CA TRP A 204 -7.08 0.30 -10.03
C TRP A 204 -5.67 0.32 -10.63
N SER A 205 -5.20 1.53 -10.98
CA SER A 205 -3.81 1.90 -11.27
C SER A 205 -3.07 0.93 -12.22
N THR A 206 -1.92 0.42 -11.84
CA THR A 206 -1.02 -0.36 -12.69
C THR A 206 -1.68 -1.60 -13.31
N TYR A 207 -2.64 -2.21 -12.64
CA TYR A 207 -3.37 -3.36 -13.18
C TYR A 207 -4.31 -2.93 -14.32
N ALA A 208 -5.05 -1.82 -14.14
CA ALA A 208 -5.88 -1.27 -15.21
C ALA A 208 -5.03 -0.82 -16.41
N VAL A 209 -3.91 -0.13 -16.14
CA VAL A 209 -2.94 0.30 -17.16
C VAL A 209 -2.43 -0.86 -17.99
N ALA A 210 -2.06 -1.99 -17.35
CA ALA A 210 -1.53 -3.15 -18.04
C ALA A 210 -2.55 -3.75 -19.02
N GLU A 211 -3.81 -3.91 -18.60
CA GLU A 211 -4.85 -4.50 -19.45
C GLU A 211 -5.29 -3.56 -20.58
N ILE A 212 -5.50 -2.27 -20.29
CA ILE A 212 -5.85 -1.26 -21.30
C ILE A 212 -4.68 -1.04 -22.26
N GLY A 213 -3.46 -0.92 -21.74
CA GLY A 213 -2.27 -0.72 -22.55
C GLY A 213 -1.94 -1.90 -23.47
N SER A 214 -2.31 -3.13 -23.07
CA SER A 214 -2.21 -4.31 -23.94
C SER A 214 -3.29 -4.39 -25.02
N GLY A 215 -4.33 -3.52 -24.97
CA GLY A 215 -5.47 -3.56 -25.86
C GLY A 215 -6.44 -4.72 -25.61
N LYS A 216 -6.32 -5.39 -24.46
CA LYS A 216 -7.17 -6.55 -24.12
C LYS A 216 -8.47 -6.14 -23.40
N ALA A 217 -8.47 -4.95 -22.80
CA ALA A 217 -9.59 -4.47 -22.01
C ALA A 217 -9.87 -2.97 -22.24
N ARG A 218 -11.08 -2.59 -21.87
CA ARG A 218 -11.53 -1.19 -21.78
C ARG A 218 -12.26 -0.98 -20.46
N PHE A 219 -12.36 0.27 -20.01
CA PHE A 219 -13.28 0.60 -18.93
C PHE A 219 -14.74 0.43 -19.40
N LEU A 220 -15.53 -0.28 -18.63
CA LEU A 220 -16.98 -0.23 -18.65
C LEU A 220 -17.47 1.06 -18.00
N ALA A 221 -16.91 1.37 -16.83
CA ALA A 221 -17.09 2.61 -16.11
C ALA A 221 -15.78 2.90 -15.34
N ASP A 222 -15.22 4.08 -15.52
CA ASP A 222 -14.11 4.56 -14.73
C ASP A 222 -14.58 5.14 -13.38
N GLY A 223 -13.67 5.49 -12.50
CA GLY A 223 -13.99 6.04 -11.19
C GLY A 223 -14.77 7.35 -11.27
N THR A 224 -14.59 8.15 -12.32
CA THR A 224 -15.37 9.39 -12.55
C THR A 224 -16.85 9.05 -12.81
N ALA A 225 -17.11 8.12 -13.72
CA ALA A 225 -18.47 7.66 -14.05
C ALA A 225 -19.14 6.96 -12.85
N ILE A 226 -18.34 6.29 -12.00
CA ILE A 226 -18.82 5.64 -10.78
C ILE A 226 -19.09 6.66 -9.65
N GLY A 227 -18.46 7.84 -9.70
CA GLY A 227 -18.47 8.82 -8.61
C GLY A 227 -17.65 8.32 -7.42
N SER A 228 -16.46 7.78 -7.68
CA SER A 228 -15.58 7.24 -6.66
C SER A 228 -15.05 8.33 -5.73
N ASP A 229 -15.12 8.07 -4.42
CA ASP A 229 -14.48 8.89 -3.38
C ASP A 229 -13.16 8.26 -2.90
N ASN A 230 -12.72 7.17 -3.56
CA ASN A 230 -11.50 6.49 -3.17
C ASN A 230 -10.27 7.21 -3.70
N TYR A 231 -9.21 7.24 -2.90
CA TYR A 231 -7.90 7.74 -3.28
C TYR A 231 -6.78 7.18 -2.40
N SER A 232 -5.54 7.46 -2.79
CA SER A 232 -4.36 6.96 -2.11
C SER A 232 -4.07 7.71 -0.81
N LEU A 233 -3.50 6.98 0.15
CA LEU A 233 -3.13 7.44 1.47
C LEU A 233 -1.75 6.91 1.82
N ASN A 234 -1.00 7.67 2.62
CA ASN A 234 0.15 7.12 3.32
C ASN A 234 -0.20 6.91 4.79
N ALA A 235 0.06 5.70 5.26
CA ALA A 235 -0.13 5.29 6.64
C ALA A 235 1.20 5.17 7.35
N VAL A 236 1.19 5.46 8.65
CA VAL A 236 2.31 5.31 9.55
C VAL A 236 1.89 4.47 10.75
N ARG A 237 2.74 3.59 11.24
CA ARG A 237 2.52 2.87 12.48
C ARG A 237 2.38 3.88 13.63
N SER A 238 1.29 3.78 14.41
CA SER A 238 0.93 4.79 15.42
C SER A 238 2.06 5.04 16.42
N LYS A 239 2.64 3.98 16.96
CA LYS A 239 3.76 4.08 17.90
C LYS A 239 5.00 4.74 17.27
N PHE A 240 5.30 4.48 15.98
CA PHE A 240 6.42 5.13 15.31
C PHE A 240 6.17 6.64 15.14
N ALA A 241 4.94 7.04 14.83
CA ALA A 241 4.59 8.45 14.71
C ALA A 241 4.65 9.20 16.05
N GLU A 242 4.31 8.54 17.16
CA GLU A 242 4.42 9.08 18.52
C GLU A 242 5.87 9.25 18.96
N GLU A 243 6.74 8.29 18.62
CA GLU A 243 8.14 8.28 18.99
C GLU A 243 9.03 9.16 18.10
N HIS A 244 8.62 9.37 16.83
CA HIS A 244 9.43 10.01 15.79
C HIS A 244 8.63 10.98 14.90
N PRO A 245 7.91 11.96 15.46
CA PRO A 245 7.10 12.89 14.70
C PRO A 245 7.91 13.71 13.67
N GLU A 246 9.16 14.03 13.98
CA GLU A 246 10.08 14.74 13.08
C GLU A 246 10.40 13.95 11.81
N ILE A 247 10.45 12.62 11.91
CA ILE A 247 10.69 11.75 10.75
C ILE A 247 9.45 11.69 9.87
N VAL A 248 8.26 11.60 10.47
CA VAL A 248 6.98 11.61 9.72
C VAL A 248 6.81 12.92 8.97
N LYS A 249 7.16 14.06 9.59
CA LYS A 249 7.16 15.38 8.92
C LYS A 249 8.13 15.45 7.75
N ALA A 250 9.35 14.96 7.93
CA ALA A 250 10.37 14.96 6.87
C ALA A 250 9.92 14.07 5.68
N LEU A 251 9.36 12.91 5.97
CA LEU A 251 8.82 12.03 4.95
C LEU A 251 7.63 12.66 4.21
N TYR A 252 6.71 13.30 4.94
CA TYR A 252 5.63 14.06 4.33
C TYR A 252 6.15 15.13 3.38
N ALA A 253 7.07 15.96 3.84
CA ALA A 253 7.64 17.05 3.03
C ALA A 253 8.28 16.50 1.74
N TYR A 254 9.02 15.38 1.85
CA TYR A 254 9.61 14.71 0.72
C TYR A 254 8.55 14.20 -0.28
N LEU A 255 7.52 13.52 0.21
CA LEU A 255 6.45 12.97 -0.62
C LEU A 255 5.64 14.07 -1.31
N HIS A 256 5.31 15.14 -0.57
CA HIS A 256 4.56 16.29 -1.09
C HIS A 256 5.31 16.97 -2.25
N GLU A 257 6.57 17.35 -2.03
CA GLU A 257 7.39 18.00 -3.04
C GLU A 257 7.58 17.12 -4.29
N ASN A 258 7.90 15.84 -4.10
CA ASN A 258 8.24 14.96 -5.20
C ASN A 258 7.01 14.42 -5.95
N SER A 259 5.84 14.32 -5.33
CA SER A 259 4.58 14.03 -6.04
C SER A 259 4.21 15.14 -7.03
N ALA A 260 4.44 16.40 -6.65
CA ALA A 260 4.24 17.52 -7.55
C ALA A 260 5.23 17.52 -8.75
N LYS A 261 6.46 17.04 -8.54
CA LYS A 261 7.45 16.87 -9.62
C LYS A 261 7.05 15.69 -10.52
N GLU A 262 6.63 14.56 -9.94
CA GLU A 262 6.16 13.38 -10.68
C GLU A 262 4.99 13.73 -11.59
N ARG A 263 4.02 14.48 -11.10
CA ARG A 263 2.88 14.96 -11.91
C ARG A 263 3.32 15.80 -13.12
N LYS A 264 4.38 16.60 -12.99
CA LYS A 264 4.91 17.45 -14.06
C LYS A 264 5.74 16.69 -15.08
N ASP A 265 6.47 15.67 -14.63
CA ASP A 265 7.30 14.82 -15.46
C ASP A 265 7.14 13.33 -15.08
N PRO A 266 5.99 12.73 -15.39
CA PRO A 266 5.71 11.34 -15.03
C PRO A 266 6.72 10.35 -15.64
N ALA A 267 7.32 10.69 -16.78
CA ALA A 267 8.24 9.79 -17.48
C ALA A 267 9.52 9.54 -16.68
N ALA A 268 9.99 10.53 -15.92
CA ALA A 268 11.18 10.42 -15.07
C ALA A 268 10.97 9.44 -13.88
N TYR A 269 9.73 9.20 -13.50
CA TYR A 269 9.36 8.34 -12.39
C TYR A 269 8.92 6.93 -12.80
N LEU A 270 9.03 6.60 -14.10
CA LEU A 270 8.74 5.27 -14.63
C LEU A 270 10.03 4.56 -15.02
N ASN A 271 10.02 3.23 -14.86
CA ASN A 271 11.17 2.39 -15.23
C ASN A 271 12.48 2.88 -14.59
N VAL A 272 12.38 3.28 -13.33
CA VAL A 272 13.47 3.94 -12.60
C VAL A 272 14.73 3.09 -12.55
N PHE A 273 14.61 1.77 -12.38
CA PHE A 273 15.73 0.84 -12.27
C PHE A 273 15.99 0.05 -13.56
N THR A 274 14.93 -0.25 -14.32
CA THR A 274 15.06 -1.07 -15.54
C THR A 274 13.95 -0.77 -16.55
N ASP A 275 14.32 -0.75 -17.82
CA ASP A 275 13.42 -0.64 -18.98
C ASP A 275 12.99 -2.02 -19.53
N ALA A 276 13.42 -3.10 -18.89
CA ALA A 276 13.17 -4.47 -19.35
C ALA A 276 12.64 -5.36 -18.23
N GLY A 277 12.02 -6.47 -18.63
CA GLY A 277 11.48 -7.46 -17.70
C GLY A 277 10.07 -7.14 -17.20
N PRO A 278 9.55 -7.95 -16.26
CA PRO A 278 8.12 -7.91 -15.86
C PRO A 278 7.72 -6.66 -15.07
N THR A 279 8.68 -5.93 -14.52
CA THR A 279 8.43 -4.68 -13.77
C THR A 279 8.53 -3.44 -14.64
N ALA A 280 8.96 -3.57 -15.91
CA ALA A 280 9.05 -2.45 -16.83
C ALA A 280 7.72 -2.19 -17.53
N VAL A 281 7.32 -0.92 -17.59
CA VAL A 281 6.12 -0.46 -18.27
C VAL A 281 6.52 0.10 -19.64
N ASN A 282 6.11 -0.55 -20.72
CA ASN A 282 6.55 -0.21 -22.07
C ASN A 282 5.38 -0.04 -23.05
N GLY A 283 5.65 0.50 -24.26
CA GLY A 283 4.68 0.68 -25.33
C GLY A 283 3.48 1.50 -24.90
N LYS A 284 2.28 1.11 -25.33
CA LYS A 284 1.03 1.79 -25.01
C LYS A 284 0.74 1.85 -23.50
N ALA A 285 1.14 0.85 -22.73
CA ALA A 285 0.98 0.86 -21.27
C ALA A 285 1.76 2.02 -20.63
N LYS A 286 2.96 2.35 -21.13
CA LYS A 286 3.75 3.50 -20.69
C LYS A 286 3.03 4.81 -21.00
N GLU A 287 2.43 4.96 -22.17
CA GLU A 287 1.66 6.15 -22.56
C GLU A 287 0.45 6.33 -21.65
N VAL A 288 -0.30 5.26 -21.38
CA VAL A 288 -1.46 5.26 -20.47
C VAL A 288 -1.04 5.63 -19.04
N GLN A 289 0.04 5.04 -18.53
CA GLN A 289 0.55 5.34 -17.18
C GLN A 289 0.96 6.82 -17.07
N ILE A 290 1.69 7.34 -18.04
CA ILE A 290 2.09 8.76 -18.08
C ILE A 290 0.85 9.66 -18.06
N ALA A 291 -0.16 9.34 -18.88
CA ALA A 291 -1.38 10.13 -18.96
C ALA A 291 -2.19 10.11 -17.65
N PHE A 292 -2.19 9.00 -16.93
CA PHE A 292 -2.82 8.91 -15.61
C PHE A 292 -2.04 9.69 -14.55
N THR A 293 -0.74 9.46 -14.45
CA THR A 293 0.12 10.14 -13.46
C THR A 293 0.11 11.67 -13.65
N ALA A 294 0.07 12.16 -14.89
CA ALA A 294 -0.04 13.60 -15.17
C ALA A 294 -1.35 14.24 -14.64
N LYS A 295 -2.39 13.44 -14.38
CA LYS A 295 -3.67 13.88 -13.80
C LYS A 295 -3.82 13.52 -12.32
N ALA A 296 -2.92 12.72 -11.78
CA ALA A 296 -2.96 12.33 -10.38
C ALA A 296 -2.86 13.54 -9.44
N GLY A 297 -3.48 13.45 -8.27
CA GLY A 297 -3.33 14.44 -7.22
C GLY A 297 -1.92 14.45 -6.62
N THR A 298 -1.58 15.55 -5.96
CA THR A 298 -0.38 15.65 -5.13
C THR A 298 -0.62 15.00 -3.76
N VAL A 299 0.46 14.65 -3.08
CA VAL A 299 0.39 14.16 -1.69
C VAL A 299 0.26 15.37 -0.78
N ASP A 300 -0.86 15.49 -0.08
CA ASP A 300 -1.20 16.66 0.74
C ASP A 300 -1.55 16.23 2.18
N PRO A 301 -1.59 17.18 3.14
CA PRO A 301 -2.09 16.91 4.48
C PRO A 301 -3.58 16.54 4.42
N ILE A 302 -4.05 15.75 5.37
CA ILE A 302 -5.46 15.41 5.47
C ILE A 302 -6.27 16.61 5.93
N GLY A 303 -7.12 17.12 5.05
CA GLY A 303 -7.99 18.26 5.32
C GLY A 303 -9.42 17.86 5.74
N PRO A 304 -10.27 18.86 6.11
CA PRO A 304 -11.65 18.58 6.53
C PRO A 304 -12.52 17.91 5.45
N GLU A 305 -12.26 18.17 4.19
CA GLU A 305 -12.99 17.54 3.08
C GLU A 305 -12.61 16.06 2.93
N ASP A 306 -11.34 15.73 3.18
CA ASP A 306 -10.86 14.34 3.21
C ASP A 306 -11.55 13.55 4.33
N VAL A 307 -11.65 14.14 5.52
CA VAL A 307 -12.37 13.52 6.66
C VAL A 307 -13.80 13.16 6.26
N LYS A 308 -14.52 14.08 5.60
CA LYS A 308 -15.90 13.84 5.13
C LYS A 308 -15.97 12.69 4.11
N ARG A 309 -15.00 12.62 3.19
CA ARG A 309 -14.91 11.52 2.21
C ARG A 309 -14.66 10.20 2.92
N PHE A 310 -13.70 10.15 3.85
CA PHE A 310 -13.45 8.96 4.66
C PHE A 310 -14.69 8.49 5.40
N GLU A 311 -15.40 9.40 6.04
CA GLU A 311 -16.64 9.08 6.73
C GLU A 311 -17.74 8.56 5.78
N THR A 312 -17.79 9.10 4.57
CA THR A 312 -18.73 8.66 3.53
C THR A 312 -18.43 7.24 3.10
N VAL A 313 -17.17 6.91 2.83
CA VAL A 313 -16.76 5.54 2.45
C VAL A 313 -16.93 4.58 3.63
N ALA A 314 -16.60 4.99 4.86
CA ALA A 314 -16.78 4.16 6.05
C ALA A 314 -18.25 3.82 6.31
N ARG A 315 -19.16 4.79 6.10
CA ARG A 315 -20.61 4.57 6.18
C ARG A 315 -21.08 3.63 5.09
N PHE A 316 -20.67 3.89 3.83
CA PHE A 316 -21.01 3.04 2.69
C PHE A 316 -20.59 1.58 2.92
N TYR A 317 -19.39 1.35 3.45
CA TYR A 317 -18.91 0.00 3.74
C TYR A 317 -19.70 -0.69 4.85
N ALA A 318 -20.10 0.03 5.89
CA ALA A 318 -20.98 -0.51 6.92
C ALA A 318 -22.36 -0.86 6.35
N ASP A 319 -22.95 0.03 5.55
CA ASP A 319 -24.27 -0.18 4.91
C ASP A 319 -24.26 -1.39 3.95
N GLN A 320 -23.16 -1.55 3.20
CA GLN A 320 -22.92 -2.69 2.29
C GLN A 320 -22.43 -3.96 3.02
N LYS A 321 -22.29 -3.94 4.35
CA LYS A 321 -21.82 -5.05 5.18
C LYS A 321 -20.41 -5.55 4.80
N VAL A 322 -19.58 -4.68 4.22
CA VAL A 322 -18.16 -4.94 3.95
C VAL A 322 -17.38 -4.90 5.26
N THR A 323 -17.69 -3.93 6.13
CA THR A 323 -17.22 -3.89 7.52
C THR A 323 -18.37 -4.23 8.47
N PRO A 324 -18.10 -4.87 9.63
CA PRO A 324 -19.15 -5.23 10.58
C PRO A 324 -19.86 -4.01 11.19
N ASN A 325 -19.11 -2.89 11.32
CA ASN A 325 -19.60 -1.63 11.85
C ASN A 325 -18.97 -0.46 11.08
N LYS A 326 -19.52 0.75 11.26
CA LYS A 326 -18.86 1.98 10.78
C LYS A 326 -17.55 2.17 11.56
N VAL A 327 -16.46 2.32 10.85
CA VAL A 327 -15.15 2.63 11.44
C VAL A 327 -15.11 4.11 11.80
N ASP A 328 -14.65 4.43 13.01
CA ASP A 328 -14.33 5.81 13.41
C ASP A 328 -12.98 6.20 12.80
N ILE A 329 -13.04 6.84 11.65
CA ILE A 329 -11.85 7.20 10.91
C ILE A 329 -11.09 8.36 11.57
N ALA A 330 -11.79 9.27 12.25
CA ALA A 330 -11.18 10.48 12.82
C ALA A 330 -10.11 10.16 13.86
N ALA A 331 -10.29 9.05 14.60
CA ALA A 331 -9.32 8.55 15.59
C ALA A 331 -8.00 8.05 14.96
N HIS A 332 -7.97 7.87 13.63
CA HIS A 332 -6.84 7.31 12.89
C HIS A 332 -6.27 8.29 11.83
N LEU A 333 -6.58 9.57 11.98
CA LEU A 333 -6.02 10.63 11.13
C LEU A 333 -4.98 11.42 11.93
N LEU A 334 -3.81 11.58 11.34
CA LEU A 334 -2.71 12.30 11.92
C LEU A 334 -2.55 13.64 11.18
N ASP A 335 -2.72 14.73 11.90
CA ASP A 335 -2.44 16.06 11.38
C ASP A 335 -0.92 16.27 11.35
N VAL A 336 -0.32 16.03 10.19
CA VAL A 336 1.13 16.10 10.01
C VAL A 336 1.71 17.49 10.24
N GLU A 337 0.91 18.55 10.10
CA GLU A 337 1.33 19.93 10.33
C GLU A 337 1.44 20.25 11.83
N LYS A 338 0.69 19.54 12.67
CA LYS A 338 0.68 19.72 14.13
C LYS A 338 1.62 18.78 14.88
N LEU A 339 2.29 17.87 14.20
CA LEU A 339 3.30 17.02 14.84
C LEU A 339 4.43 17.89 15.44
N SER A 340 4.79 17.66 16.66
CA SER A 340 5.78 18.46 17.41
C SER A 340 6.95 17.60 17.89
#